data_c2378ce95f75e014fd492b2a45a647a4
#
_entry.id   c2378ce95f75e014fd492b2a45a647a4
#
_cell.length_a   1.000
_cell.length_b   1.000
_cell.length_c   1.000
_cell.angle_alpha   90.00
_cell.angle_beta   90.00
_cell.angle_gamma   90.00
#
_symmetry.space_group_name_H-M   'P 1'
#
loop_
_entity.id
_entity.type
_entity.pdbx_description
1 polymer ?
#
loop_
_entity_poly.entity_id
_entity_poly.type
_entity_poly.pdbx_seq_one_letter_code
_entity_poly.pdbx_strand_id
1 'polypeptide(L)'
;MRILVTGAGGFLGGALAEALVSRGHRVRGFSRGNYPRLEKSGIEQCRGNLEDSAAVEEACRGCELVFHVAAKAGIWGDPADFYRANVKGTENILRGCRAAGVSRLVYTSSPSVVFDGSDMEGVDES
;
A
#
# COMPACT_ATOMS: atom_id res chain seq x y z
N MET A 1 -0.89 -13.36 12.05
CA MET A 1 -0.87 -11.89 12.10
C MET A 1 -1.75 -11.34 10.99
N ARG A 2 -2.50 -10.32 11.29
CA ARG A 2 -3.36 -9.71 10.27
C ARG A 2 -2.65 -8.50 9.68
N ILE A 3 -2.48 -8.50 8.37
CA ILE A 3 -1.63 -7.53 7.70
C ILE A 3 -2.42 -6.82 6.60
N LEU A 4 -2.30 -5.51 6.54
CA LEU A 4 -2.88 -4.73 5.45
C LEU A 4 -1.78 -4.39 4.45
N VAL A 5 -2.05 -4.61 3.18
CA VAL A 5 -1.14 -4.23 2.11
C VAL A 5 -1.87 -3.26 1.20
N THR A 6 -1.41 -2.02 1.15
CA THR A 6 -1.98 -1.08 0.19
C THR A 6 -1.32 -1.30 -1.16
N GLY A 7 -2.02 -0.94 -2.21
CA GLY A 7 -1.50 -1.17 -3.54
C GLY A 7 -1.45 -2.63 -3.93
N ALA A 8 -2.28 -3.45 -3.30
CA ALA A 8 -2.25 -4.89 -3.53
C ALA A 8 -2.61 -5.26 -4.97
N GLY A 9 -3.28 -4.39 -5.69
CA GLY A 9 -3.60 -4.66 -7.08
C GLY A 9 -2.43 -4.46 -8.01
N GLY A 10 -1.36 -3.81 -7.55
CA GLY A 10 -0.20 -3.59 -8.38
C GLY A 10 0.75 -4.77 -8.36
N PHE A 11 1.81 -4.65 -9.14
CA PHE A 11 2.76 -5.73 -9.27
C PHE A 11 3.47 -6.03 -7.95
N LEU A 12 4.07 -5.02 -7.36
CA LEU A 12 4.81 -5.22 -6.13
C LEU A 12 3.91 -5.56 -4.96
N GLY A 13 2.83 -4.80 -4.82
CA GLY A 13 1.90 -5.04 -3.70
C GLY A 13 1.26 -6.40 -3.78
N GLY A 14 0.89 -6.84 -4.99
CA GLY A 14 0.29 -8.14 -5.14
C GLY A 14 1.25 -9.26 -4.81
N ALA A 15 2.50 -9.14 -5.27
CA ALA A 15 3.51 -10.15 -4.98
C ALA A 15 3.78 -10.24 -3.47
N LEU A 16 3.84 -9.09 -2.81
CA LEU A 16 4.05 -9.05 -1.38
C LEU A 16 2.89 -9.69 -0.64
N ALA A 17 1.67 -9.36 -1.04
CA ALA A 17 0.48 -9.91 -0.39
C ALA A 17 0.45 -11.43 -0.52
N GLU A 18 0.76 -11.95 -1.70
CA GLU A 18 0.75 -13.39 -1.91
C GLU A 18 1.84 -14.08 -1.09
N ALA A 19 3.00 -13.45 -0.99
CA ALA A 19 4.07 -14.01 -0.18
C ALA A 19 3.68 -14.09 1.30
N LEU A 20 2.98 -13.07 1.78
CA LEU A 20 2.56 -13.07 3.17
C LEU A 20 1.51 -14.14 3.44
N VAL A 21 0.60 -14.35 2.50
CA VAL A 21 -0.39 -15.40 2.66
C VAL A 21 0.29 -16.75 2.71
N SER A 22 1.29 -16.97 1.87
CA SER A 22 1.98 -18.25 1.84
C SER A 22 2.74 -18.52 3.13
N ARG A 23 2.99 -17.49 3.91
CA ARG A 23 3.63 -17.65 5.20
C ARG A 23 2.65 -17.77 6.35
N GLY A 24 1.38 -17.90 6.03
CA GLY A 24 0.37 -18.16 7.03
C GLY A 24 -0.28 -16.95 7.64
N HIS A 25 -0.05 -15.78 7.08
CA HIS A 25 -0.67 -14.56 7.60
C HIS A 25 -2.02 -14.30 6.95
N ARG A 26 -2.85 -13.58 7.64
CA ARG A 26 -4.10 -13.10 7.08
C ARG A 26 -3.83 -11.75 6.45
N VAL A 27 -4.09 -11.66 5.14
CA VAL A 27 -3.74 -10.45 4.41
C VAL A 27 -4.99 -9.78 3.90
N ARG A 28 -5.07 -8.49 4.09
CA ARG A 28 -6.11 -7.64 3.54
C ARG A 28 -5.43 -6.70 2.55
N GLY A 29 -5.95 -6.69 1.32
CA GLY A 29 -5.40 -5.82 0.30
C GLY A 29 -6.29 -4.61 0.10
N PHE A 30 -5.69 -3.43 0.04
CA PHE A 30 -6.42 -2.20 -0.20
C PHE A 30 -6.03 -1.67 -1.57
N SER A 31 -7.01 -1.48 -2.44
CA SER A 31 -6.76 -1.00 -3.78
C SER A 31 -8.03 -0.39 -4.33
N ARG A 32 -7.92 0.28 -5.46
CA ARG A 32 -9.07 0.95 -6.05
C ARG A 32 -9.94 0.01 -6.86
N GLY A 33 -9.42 -1.14 -7.22
CA GLY A 33 -10.17 -2.08 -8.03
C GLY A 33 -10.40 -3.39 -7.33
N ASN A 34 -11.03 -4.29 -8.04
CA ASN A 34 -11.27 -5.63 -7.54
C ASN A 34 -10.48 -6.58 -8.43
N TYR A 35 -9.64 -7.40 -7.83
CA TYR A 35 -8.71 -8.24 -8.56
C TYR A 35 -8.96 -9.71 -8.26
N PRO A 36 -9.49 -10.46 -9.24
CA PRO A 36 -9.78 -11.88 -9.00
C PRO A 36 -8.57 -12.69 -8.57
N ARG A 37 -7.38 -12.29 -9.04
CA ARG A 37 -6.17 -12.98 -8.65
C ARG A 37 -5.95 -12.95 -7.15
N LEU A 38 -6.24 -11.82 -6.53
CA LEU A 38 -6.07 -11.68 -5.09
C LEU A 38 -7.08 -12.55 -4.35
N GLU A 39 -8.29 -12.60 -4.87
CA GLU A 39 -9.32 -13.40 -4.25
C GLU A 39 -8.93 -14.87 -4.27
N LYS A 40 -8.40 -15.34 -5.39
CA LYS A 40 -7.97 -16.72 -5.50
C LYS A 40 -6.83 -17.05 -4.55
N SER A 41 -6.02 -16.07 -4.21
CA SER A 41 -4.91 -16.27 -3.30
C SER A 41 -5.32 -16.21 -1.84
N GLY A 42 -6.60 -15.97 -1.57
CA GLY A 42 -7.06 -15.91 -0.19
C GLY A 42 -6.85 -14.56 0.46
N ILE A 43 -6.70 -13.53 -0.33
CA ILE A 43 -6.49 -12.18 0.17
C ILE A 43 -7.82 -11.46 0.24
N GLU A 44 -8.15 -10.96 1.42
CA GLU A 44 -9.35 -10.16 1.61
C GLU A 44 -9.16 -8.84 0.89
N GLN A 45 -10.13 -8.41 0.11
CA GLN A 45 -9.99 -7.18 -0.65
C GLN A 45 -10.84 -6.08 -0.06
N CYS A 46 -10.20 -4.94 0.15
CA CYS A 46 -10.86 -3.75 0.65
C CYS A 46 -10.70 -2.69 -0.42
N ARG A 47 -11.81 -2.27 -0.99
CA ARG A 47 -11.79 -1.34 -2.11
C ARG A 47 -11.91 0.09 -1.63
N GLY A 48 -11.07 0.96 -2.16
CA GLY A 48 -11.14 2.35 -1.77
C GLY A 48 -10.02 3.16 -2.37
N ASN A 49 -10.05 4.45 -2.05
CA ASN A 49 -9.06 5.39 -2.50
C ASN A 49 -8.23 5.85 -1.30
N LEU A 50 -6.92 5.85 -1.45
CA LEU A 50 -6.05 6.29 -0.35
C LEU A 50 -6.31 7.72 0.08
N GLU A 51 -6.92 8.53 -0.78
CA GLU A 51 -7.26 9.90 -0.41
C GLU A 51 -8.52 9.98 0.45
N ASP A 52 -9.22 8.88 0.61
CA ASP A 52 -10.42 8.82 1.44
C ASP A 52 -10.01 8.31 2.82
N SER A 53 -9.90 9.22 3.77
CA SER A 53 -9.41 8.87 5.09
C SER A 53 -10.31 7.86 5.80
N ALA A 54 -11.61 7.93 5.57
CA ALA A 54 -12.52 6.99 6.22
C ALA A 54 -12.31 5.57 5.69
N ALA A 55 -12.10 5.44 4.38
CA ALA A 55 -11.87 4.14 3.79
C ALA A 55 -10.55 3.55 4.28
N VAL A 56 -9.52 4.38 4.40
CA VAL A 56 -8.23 3.94 4.88
C VAL A 56 -8.31 3.50 6.34
N GLU A 57 -9.00 4.26 7.16
CA GLU A 57 -9.14 3.91 8.56
C GLU A 57 -9.87 2.59 8.72
N GLU A 58 -10.90 2.39 7.93
CA GLU A 58 -11.64 1.14 7.97
C GLU A 58 -10.76 -0.03 7.55
N ALA A 59 -9.92 0.18 6.55
CA ALA A 59 -9.03 -0.87 6.06
C ALA A 59 -7.98 -1.24 7.11
N CYS A 60 -7.54 -0.27 7.91
CA CYS A 60 -6.54 -0.54 8.93
C CYS A 60 -7.12 -1.24 10.15
N ARG A 61 -8.43 -1.23 10.30
CA ARG A 61 -9.06 -1.75 11.49
C ARG A 61 -8.80 -3.24 11.68
N GLY A 62 -8.31 -3.60 12.83
CA GLY A 62 -8.02 -4.98 13.15
C GLY A 62 -6.69 -5.49 12.63
N CYS A 63 -5.90 -4.65 11.98
CA CYS A 63 -4.61 -5.07 11.46
C CYS A 63 -3.50 -4.74 12.45
N GLU A 64 -2.48 -5.57 12.47
CA GLU A 64 -1.34 -5.39 13.35
C GLU A 64 -0.16 -4.78 12.63
N LEU A 65 -0.11 -4.97 11.32
CA LEU A 65 0.99 -4.51 10.51
C LEU A 65 0.44 -3.97 9.20
N VAL A 66 0.99 -2.87 8.72
CA VAL A 66 0.58 -2.28 7.45
C VAL A 66 1.80 -2.13 6.56
N PHE A 67 1.70 -2.68 5.35
CA PHE A 67 2.68 -2.43 4.31
C PHE A 67 2.08 -1.40 3.35
N HIS A 68 2.65 -0.23 3.33
CA HIS A 68 2.16 0.83 2.45
C HIS A 68 2.96 0.83 1.16
N VAL A 69 2.39 0.24 0.12
CA VAL A 69 3.07 0.05 -1.16
C VAL A 69 2.31 0.75 -2.26
N ALA A 70 1.73 1.86 -1.98
CA ALA A 70 0.80 2.46 -2.91
C ALA A 70 1.35 3.64 -3.68
N ALA A 71 2.61 3.66 -3.96
CA ALA A 71 3.16 4.73 -4.75
C ALA A 71 2.57 4.64 -6.15
N LYS A 72 1.98 5.73 -6.60
CA LYS A 72 1.41 5.79 -7.92
C LYS A 72 2.54 5.96 -8.92
N ALA A 73 2.61 5.06 -9.89
CA ALA A 73 3.61 5.17 -10.93
C ALA A 73 3.17 6.27 -11.88
N GLY A 74 3.70 7.44 -11.69
CA GLY A 74 3.14 8.59 -12.36
C GLY A 74 3.94 9.08 -13.54
N ILE A 75 4.24 8.21 -14.46
CA ILE A 75 4.89 8.66 -15.68
C ILE A 75 3.94 9.50 -16.49
N TRP A 76 2.69 9.10 -16.47
CA TRP A 76 1.66 9.82 -17.21
C TRP A 76 0.89 10.67 -16.24
N GLY A 77 0.56 11.85 -16.64
CA GLY A 77 -0.29 12.67 -15.83
C GLY A 77 0.47 13.80 -15.16
N ASP A 78 -0.27 14.58 -14.42
CA ASP A 78 0.23 15.78 -13.78
C ASP A 78 1.08 15.44 -12.57
N PRO A 79 2.32 15.92 -12.51
CA PRO A 79 3.14 15.67 -11.33
C PRO A 79 2.50 16.15 -10.03
N ALA A 80 1.69 17.20 -10.10
CA ALA A 80 1.01 17.69 -8.91
C ALA A 80 0.00 16.69 -8.40
N ASP A 81 -0.69 15.99 -9.29
CA ASP A 81 -1.65 14.97 -8.89
C ASP A 81 -0.94 13.79 -8.27
N PHE A 82 0.17 13.42 -8.84
CA PHE A 82 0.96 12.32 -8.32
C PHE A 82 1.45 12.63 -6.91
N TYR A 83 1.96 13.83 -6.72
CA TYR A 83 2.46 14.26 -5.43
C TYR A 83 1.33 14.30 -4.40
N ARG A 84 0.20 14.86 -4.78
CA ARG A 84 -0.93 14.97 -3.87
C ARG A 84 -1.43 13.60 -3.45
N ALA A 85 -1.52 12.67 -4.38
CA ALA A 85 -2.01 11.34 -4.06
C ALA A 85 -1.06 10.64 -3.10
N ASN A 86 0.24 10.78 -3.32
CA ASN A 86 1.21 10.13 -2.44
C ASN A 86 1.22 10.75 -1.05
N VAL A 87 1.25 12.07 -0.98
CA VAL A 87 1.32 12.73 0.31
C VAL A 87 0.03 12.52 1.08
N LYS A 88 -1.09 12.73 0.43
CA LYS A 88 -2.37 12.58 1.08
C LYS A 88 -2.61 11.14 1.50
N GLY A 89 -2.27 10.22 0.62
CA GLY A 89 -2.44 8.80 0.93
C GLY A 89 -1.59 8.38 2.10
N THR A 90 -0.35 8.83 2.14
CA THR A 90 0.54 8.48 3.24
C THR A 90 0.04 9.07 4.55
N GLU A 91 -0.43 10.31 4.51
CA GLU A 91 -0.99 10.93 5.71
C GLU A 91 -2.18 10.14 6.23
N ASN A 92 -3.04 9.71 5.31
CA ASN A 92 -4.22 8.95 5.71
C ASN A 92 -3.82 7.60 6.28
N ILE A 93 -2.82 6.97 5.72
CA ILE A 93 -2.33 5.69 6.24
C ILE A 93 -1.77 5.88 7.66
N LEU A 94 -0.99 6.92 7.88
CA LEU A 94 -0.46 7.18 9.21
C LEU A 94 -1.57 7.43 10.21
N ARG A 95 -2.57 8.21 9.80
CA ARG A 95 -3.70 8.49 10.66
C ARG A 95 -4.53 7.24 10.93
N GLY A 96 -4.75 6.44 9.90
CA GLY A 96 -5.51 5.20 10.05
C GLY A 96 -4.81 4.20 10.95
N CYS A 97 -3.50 4.09 10.82
CA CYS A 97 -2.73 3.20 11.68
C CYS A 97 -2.84 3.63 13.13
N ARG A 98 -2.76 4.92 13.37
CA ARG A 98 -2.85 5.44 14.73
C ARG A 98 -4.24 5.21 15.30
N ALA A 99 -5.27 5.46 14.51
CA ALA A 99 -6.64 5.30 14.97
C ALA A 99 -6.97 3.83 15.23
N ALA A 100 -6.43 2.94 14.44
CA ALA A 100 -6.74 1.52 14.55
C ALA A 100 -5.80 0.78 15.50
N GLY A 101 -4.78 1.45 16.02
CA GLY A 101 -3.87 0.81 16.95
C GLY A 101 -2.87 -0.12 16.26
N VAL A 102 -2.56 0.13 15.01
CA VAL A 102 -1.59 -0.67 14.29
C VAL A 102 -0.21 -0.47 14.90
N SER A 103 0.48 -1.55 15.20
CA SER A 103 1.74 -1.45 15.92
C SER A 103 2.93 -1.22 15.01
N ARG A 104 2.83 -1.56 13.74
CA ARG A 104 3.94 -1.40 12.81
C ARG A 104 3.48 -0.94 11.44
N LEU A 105 4.25 -0.06 10.84
CA LEU A 105 4.00 0.41 9.49
C LEU A 105 5.29 0.34 8.70
N VAL A 106 5.25 -0.34 7.56
CA VAL A 106 6.39 -0.42 6.66
C VAL A 106 6.02 0.34 5.39
N TYR A 107 6.82 1.32 5.04
CA TYR A 107 6.59 2.10 3.84
C TYR A 107 7.53 1.64 2.75
N THR A 108 6.97 1.29 1.62
CA THR A 108 7.75 0.79 0.49
C THR A 108 7.43 1.62 -0.75
N SER A 109 8.43 2.15 -1.37
CA SER A 109 8.26 2.92 -2.59
C SER A 109 8.33 2.00 -3.80
N SER A 110 7.54 2.33 -4.79
CA SER A 110 7.65 1.63 -6.05
C SER A 110 8.96 1.99 -6.73
N PRO A 111 9.65 1.03 -7.32
CA PRO A 111 10.90 1.33 -8.02
C PRO A 111 10.75 2.37 -9.11
N SER A 112 9.60 2.46 -9.72
CA SER A 112 9.40 3.43 -10.79
C SER A 112 9.45 4.87 -10.29
N VAL A 113 9.27 5.07 -9.00
CA VAL A 113 9.27 6.40 -8.44
C VAL A 113 10.68 6.97 -8.36
N VAL A 114 11.66 6.11 -8.24
CA VAL A 114 13.03 6.52 -8.06
C VAL A 114 13.83 6.38 -9.33
N PHE A 115 13.18 6.42 -10.43
CA PHE A 115 13.84 6.26 -11.68
C PHE A 115 14.50 7.56 -12.10
N ASP A 116 15.51 7.90 -11.44
CA ASP A 116 16.37 9.01 -11.78
C ASP A 116 17.74 8.50 -11.45
N GLY A 117 18.52 8.23 -12.46
CA GLY A 117 19.78 7.57 -12.29
C GLY A 117 20.62 8.15 -11.18
N SER A 118 20.55 9.44 -11.01
CA SER A 118 21.42 10.07 -10.04
C SER A 118 21.02 9.77 -8.60
N ASP A 119 19.81 9.34 -8.39
CA ASP A 119 19.33 9.13 -7.04
C ASP A 119 19.33 7.70 -6.58
N MET A 120 19.68 6.79 -7.48
CA MET A 120 19.59 5.39 -7.15
C MET A 120 20.44 5.02 -5.95
N GLU A 121 21.58 5.62 -5.83
CA GLU A 121 22.45 5.30 -4.71
C GLU A 121 21.85 5.66 -3.40
N GLY A 122 21.29 6.86 -3.32
CA GLY A 122 20.69 7.28 -2.08
C GLY A 122 19.56 6.41 -1.66
N VAL A 123 18.84 5.88 -2.62
CA VAL A 123 17.71 5.04 -2.31
C VAL A 123 18.17 3.71 -1.75
N ASP A 124 19.26 3.19 -2.27
CA ASP A 124 19.74 1.89 -1.84
C ASP A 124 20.13 1.85 -0.39
N GLU A 125 20.54 2.96 0.13
CA GLU A 125 20.99 3.02 1.50
C GLU A 125 19.90 2.85 2.48
N SER A 126 18.72 3.15 2.08
CA SER A 126 17.61 3.17 3.04
C SER A 126 17.00 1.82 3.31
#